data_462a5a2c003843848f62448750db5fdd
#
_entry.id   462a5a2c003843848f62448750db5fdd
#
_cell.length_a   1.000
_cell.length_b   1.000
_cell.length_c   1.000
_cell.angle_alpha   90.00
_cell.angle_beta   90.00
_cell.angle_gamma   90.00
#
_symmetry.space_group_name_H-M   'P 1'
#
loop_
_entity.id
_entity.type
_entity.pdbx_description
1 polymer ?
#
loop_
_entity_poly.entity_id
_entity_poly.type
_entity_poly.pdbx_seq_one_letter_code
_entity_poly.pdbx_strand_id
1 'polypeptide(L)'
;MAEETMSTNFIHSIIEEELQPGGRCEGKQVHTRFPPEPNGYLHIGHCKALTIDFGTAEKYQGICNLRMDDTNPAKEDTEYVDAIQEDIHWLGFDWGDRFFYGSDYFTRTYELAVDLIKKGLAYVCELTPEQFREYRGDTTTPAKSPWRDRPVEENLDLFERMKNGEFPEGKYTLRAKIDLASGNFNMRDPVLYRIRYIEHHRQGTKWCIFPMYDFAHPIQDALEGITHSLCSLEYENHRPLYDWVVERCDVPSRPRQIEFARLGINYTVLSKRKLRALVENGQVAGWDDPRMPTLCGLRRRGYTPKSIRNFCERIGVSKVDSTVDWAFLESCLREDLNETAQRVMAVLRPVKLTITNYPEGQQETVTVENNPVDPAAGERQVPFSRHLYIEADDFLETPIPKYKRLTPGGQECRLKGAYLIRCTGCVKNEAGEVVEVLCEYDPESKGGNPADGRKVKGATIHWVDAATAADAEVRLCLLYTSPSPRDVEDLVC
;
A
#
# COMPACT_ATOMS: atom_id res chain seq x y z
N MET A 1 28.86 18.32 3.85
CA MET A 1 27.96 17.53 3.02
C MET A 1 28.31 16.09 3.29
N ALA A 2 27.52 15.40 4.10
CA ALA A 2 27.66 13.94 4.28
C ALA A 2 27.15 13.30 2.99
N GLU A 3 28.00 12.55 2.29
CA GLU A 3 27.54 11.60 1.28
C GLU A 3 26.60 10.62 1.98
N GLU A 4 25.30 10.77 1.76
CA GLU A 4 24.34 9.70 2.05
C GLU A 4 24.80 8.50 1.23
N THR A 5 25.34 7.50 1.89
CA THR A 5 25.56 6.17 1.32
C THR A 5 24.19 5.63 0.92
N MET A 6 23.79 5.86 -0.33
CA MET A 6 22.62 5.22 -0.92
C MET A 6 22.79 3.71 -0.73
N SER A 7 21.89 3.11 0.02
CA SER A 7 21.76 1.65 0.12
C SER A 7 21.75 1.10 -1.31
N THR A 8 22.75 0.29 -1.68
CA THR A 8 22.83 -0.31 -3.00
C THR A 8 21.67 -1.29 -3.14
N ASN A 9 20.67 -0.93 -3.94
CA ASN A 9 19.57 -1.82 -4.29
C ASN A 9 20.14 -2.97 -5.14
N PHE A 10 20.16 -4.19 -4.60
CA PHE A 10 20.74 -5.36 -5.26
C PHE A 10 20.09 -5.68 -6.63
N ILE A 11 18.79 -5.34 -6.81
CA ILE A 11 18.10 -5.49 -8.11
C ILE A 11 18.76 -4.56 -9.13
N HIS A 12 19.03 -3.33 -8.75
CA HIS A 12 19.71 -2.37 -9.61
C HIS A 12 21.12 -2.86 -9.99
N SER A 13 21.87 -3.42 -9.03
CA SER A 13 23.20 -3.98 -9.32
C SER A 13 23.15 -5.13 -10.34
N ILE A 14 22.14 -6.00 -10.22
CA ILE A 14 21.90 -7.09 -11.19
C ILE A 14 21.59 -6.50 -12.58
N ILE A 15 20.68 -5.52 -12.65
CA ILE A 15 20.29 -4.90 -13.92
C ILE A 15 21.49 -4.20 -14.57
N GLU A 16 22.26 -3.46 -13.78
CA GLU A 16 23.46 -2.76 -14.26
C GLU A 16 24.50 -3.73 -14.82
N GLU A 17 24.71 -4.88 -14.18
CA GLU A 17 25.59 -5.94 -14.69
C GLU A 17 25.05 -6.53 -16.01
N GLU A 18 23.74 -6.79 -16.09
CA GLU A 18 23.12 -7.39 -17.28
C GLU A 18 23.02 -6.45 -18.49
N LEU A 19 23.06 -5.15 -18.27
CA LEU A 19 23.07 -4.13 -19.33
C LEU A 19 24.48 -3.88 -19.90
N GLN A 20 25.56 -4.35 -19.24
CA GLN A 20 26.93 -4.20 -19.75
C GLN A 20 27.16 -4.98 -21.06
N PRO A 21 28.21 -4.63 -21.83
CA PRO A 21 28.62 -5.41 -23.00
C PRO A 21 28.83 -6.89 -22.64
N GLY A 22 28.19 -7.80 -23.37
CA GLY A 22 28.18 -9.24 -23.10
C GLY A 22 27.15 -9.69 -22.05
N GLY A 23 26.44 -8.79 -21.44
CA GLY A 23 25.37 -9.10 -20.48
C GLY A 23 24.08 -9.58 -21.15
N ARG A 24 23.22 -10.23 -20.38
CA ARG A 24 21.95 -10.84 -20.85
C ARG A 24 21.01 -9.84 -21.54
N CYS A 25 21.05 -8.59 -21.10
CA CYS A 25 20.19 -7.50 -21.54
C CYS A 25 20.94 -6.40 -22.31
N GLU A 26 22.16 -6.71 -22.85
CA GLU A 26 22.88 -5.75 -23.66
C GLU A 26 21.99 -5.19 -24.79
N GLY A 27 21.91 -3.86 -24.89
CA GLY A 27 21.12 -3.16 -25.90
C GLY A 27 19.59 -3.28 -25.77
N LYS A 28 19.10 -3.93 -24.73
CA LYS A 28 17.66 -4.03 -24.47
C LYS A 28 17.19 -2.94 -23.52
N GLN A 29 15.95 -2.49 -23.70
CA GLN A 29 15.27 -1.65 -22.75
C GLN A 29 14.86 -2.48 -21.53
N VAL A 30 15.05 -1.94 -20.32
CA VAL A 30 14.55 -2.56 -19.09
C VAL A 30 13.03 -2.60 -19.14
N HIS A 31 12.45 -3.79 -18.99
CA HIS A 31 11.01 -4.02 -19.06
C HIS A 31 10.59 -4.85 -17.86
N THR A 32 9.79 -4.23 -17.00
CA THR A 32 9.22 -4.82 -15.80
C THR A 32 7.70 -4.94 -15.93
N ARG A 33 7.03 -5.50 -14.93
CA ARG A 33 5.56 -5.53 -14.88
C ARG A 33 5.08 -5.61 -13.44
N PHE A 34 3.94 -5.02 -13.16
CA PHE A 34 3.19 -5.21 -11.93
C PHE A 34 1.93 -6.06 -12.23
N PRO A 35 1.82 -7.30 -11.70
CA PRO A 35 0.74 -8.23 -12.03
C PRO A 35 -0.23 -8.44 -10.85
N PRO A 36 -1.08 -7.47 -10.49
CA PRO A 36 -2.00 -7.65 -9.37
C PRO A 36 -3.14 -8.63 -9.73
N GLU A 37 -3.54 -9.48 -8.78
CA GLU A 37 -4.82 -10.20 -8.88
C GLU A 37 -5.97 -9.22 -8.63
N PRO A 38 -6.99 -9.13 -9.53
CA PRO A 38 -8.15 -8.24 -9.37
C PRO A 38 -9.19 -8.82 -8.40
N ASN A 39 -8.77 -9.11 -7.16
CA ASN A 39 -9.54 -9.75 -6.10
C ASN A 39 -9.68 -8.90 -4.83
N GLY A 40 -9.39 -7.61 -4.90
CA GLY A 40 -9.47 -6.65 -3.81
C GLY A 40 -8.66 -5.39 -4.09
N TYR A 41 -8.87 -4.38 -3.27
CA TYR A 41 -8.18 -3.10 -3.35
C TYR A 41 -6.69 -3.23 -3.00
N LEU A 42 -5.86 -2.34 -3.55
CA LEU A 42 -4.46 -2.24 -3.19
C LEU A 42 -4.32 -1.70 -1.76
N HIS A 43 -3.28 -2.13 -1.07
CA HIS A 43 -2.94 -1.66 0.28
C HIS A 43 -1.46 -1.29 0.35
N ILE A 44 -1.04 -0.68 1.45
CA ILE A 44 0.34 -0.20 1.64
C ILE A 44 1.41 -1.28 1.32
N GLY A 45 1.11 -2.55 1.54
CA GLY A 45 2.01 -3.66 1.18
C GLY A 45 2.32 -3.76 -0.32
N HIS A 46 1.36 -3.37 -1.19
CA HIS A 46 1.57 -3.35 -2.65
C HIS A 46 2.40 -2.15 -3.10
N CYS A 47 2.44 -1.06 -2.32
CA CYS A 47 3.20 0.13 -2.70
C CYS A 47 4.69 -0.14 -2.84
N LYS A 48 5.25 -1.04 -2.02
CA LYS A 48 6.66 -1.45 -2.15
C LYS A 48 6.90 -2.14 -3.49
N ALA A 49 6.04 -3.07 -3.90
CA ALA A 49 6.16 -3.75 -5.19
C ALA A 49 5.99 -2.75 -6.35
N LEU A 50 4.97 -1.88 -6.30
CA LEU A 50 4.77 -0.82 -7.29
C LEU A 50 5.99 0.08 -7.44
N THR A 51 6.58 0.53 -6.31
CA THR A 51 7.79 1.36 -6.32
C THR A 51 8.99 0.60 -6.88
N ILE A 52 9.09 -0.72 -6.65
CA ILE A 52 10.16 -1.53 -7.22
C ILE A 52 9.93 -1.75 -8.71
N ASP A 53 8.74 -2.15 -9.14
CA ASP A 53 8.45 -2.48 -10.54
C ASP A 53 8.48 -1.22 -11.43
N PHE A 54 7.66 -0.22 -11.13
CA PHE A 54 7.61 1.03 -11.89
C PHE A 54 8.85 1.91 -11.67
N GLY A 55 9.32 2.06 -10.42
CA GLY A 55 10.48 2.88 -10.12
C GLY A 55 11.78 2.31 -10.72
N THR A 56 11.91 0.99 -10.85
CA THR A 56 13.04 0.39 -11.60
C THR A 56 12.94 0.73 -13.09
N ALA A 57 11.75 0.63 -13.69
CA ALA A 57 11.55 1.04 -15.07
C ALA A 57 11.88 2.53 -15.26
N GLU A 58 11.34 3.42 -14.42
CA GLU A 58 11.61 4.86 -14.46
C GLU A 58 13.13 5.15 -14.38
N LYS A 59 13.83 4.53 -13.44
CA LYS A 59 15.29 4.73 -13.25
C LYS A 59 16.11 4.42 -14.49
N TYR A 60 15.77 3.36 -15.20
CA TYR A 60 16.53 2.93 -16.39
C TYR A 60 15.89 3.40 -17.72
N GLN A 61 15.00 4.38 -17.69
CA GLN A 61 14.25 4.85 -18.88
C GLN A 61 13.60 3.69 -19.64
N GLY A 62 13.19 2.70 -18.87
CA GLY A 62 12.52 1.49 -19.32
C GLY A 62 10.99 1.64 -19.35
N ILE A 63 10.31 0.52 -19.38
CA ILE A 63 8.85 0.46 -19.38
C ILE A 63 8.36 -0.55 -18.34
N CYS A 64 7.16 -0.32 -17.81
CA CYS A 64 6.49 -1.23 -16.91
C CYS A 64 5.08 -1.53 -17.42
N ASN A 65 4.70 -2.81 -17.49
CA ASN A 65 3.35 -3.22 -17.84
C ASN A 65 2.48 -3.32 -16.58
N LEU A 66 1.20 -2.98 -16.72
CA LEU A 66 0.17 -3.39 -15.78
C LEU A 66 -0.55 -4.60 -16.37
N ARG A 67 -0.42 -5.78 -15.72
CA ARG A 67 -1.10 -7.00 -16.14
C ARG A 67 -2.00 -7.51 -15.02
N MET A 68 -3.30 -7.48 -15.22
CA MET A 68 -4.23 -8.11 -14.29
C MET A 68 -4.04 -9.63 -14.35
N ASP A 69 -3.62 -10.24 -13.23
CA ASP A 69 -3.53 -11.69 -13.11
C ASP A 69 -4.92 -12.25 -12.84
N ASP A 70 -5.66 -12.43 -13.91
CA ASP A 70 -7.01 -13.01 -13.94
C ASP A 70 -7.01 -14.48 -14.38
N THR A 71 -5.94 -15.21 -14.06
CA THR A 71 -5.84 -16.65 -14.38
C THR A 71 -6.72 -17.54 -13.52
N ASN A 72 -7.16 -17.06 -12.36
CA ASN A 72 -8.04 -17.78 -11.44
C ASN A 72 -9.44 -17.14 -11.37
N PRO A 73 -10.44 -17.65 -12.12
CA PRO A 73 -11.73 -17.00 -12.31
C PRO A 73 -12.61 -16.89 -11.05
N ALA A 74 -12.21 -17.50 -9.93
CA ALA A 74 -13.09 -17.67 -8.78
C ALA A 74 -13.31 -16.40 -7.92
N LYS A 75 -12.64 -15.25 -8.18
CA LYS A 75 -12.62 -14.11 -7.25
C LYS A 75 -12.50 -12.73 -7.89
N GLU A 76 -12.69 -12.63 -9.19
CA GLU A 76 -12.37 -11.44 -9.96
C GLU A 76 -13.60 -10.57 -10.18
N ASP A 77 -13.45 -9.25 -10.01
CA ASP A 77 -14.49 -8.26 -10.22
C ASP A 77 -13.93 -7.04 -10.96
N THR A 78 -14.71 -6.48 -11.86
CA THR A 78 -14.36 -5.25 -12.61
C THR A 78 -14.16 -4.06 -11.68
N GLU A 79 -14.88 -3.98 -10.56
CA GLU A 79 -14.68 -2.96 -9.53
C GLU A 79 -13.22 -2.92 -9.06
N TYR A 80 -12.60 -4.09 -8.83
CA TYR A 80 -11.21 -4.14 -8.38
C TYR A 80 -10.21 -3.75 -9.47
N VAL A 81 -10.52 -4.06 -10.73
CA VAL A 81 -9.69 -3.63 -11.88
C VAL A 81 -9.62 -2.10 -11.95
N ASP A 82 -10.77 -1.43 -11.86
CA ASP A 82 -10.85 0.03 -11.93
C ASP A 82 -10.16 0.68 -10.71
N ALA A 83 -10.41 0.16 -9.51
CA ALA A 83 -9.78 0.66 -8.28
C ALA A 83 -8.25 0.50 -8.29
N ILE A 84 -7.73 -0.62 -8.80
CA ILE A 84 -6.28 -0.84 -8.94
C ILE A 84 -5.66 0.20 -9.88
N GLN A 85 -6.28 0.46 -11.03
CA GLN A 85 -5.80 1.46 -11.98
C GLN A 85 -5.81 2.86 -11.36
N GLU A 86 -6.91 3.25 -10.70
CA GLU A 86 -7.02 4.53 -10.01
C GLU A 86 -5.93 4.71 -8.95
N ASP A 87 -5.70 3.71 -8.12
CA ASP A 87 -4.69 3.74 -7.06
C ASP A 87 -3.26 3.87 -7.62
N ILE A 88 -2.93 3.19 -8.72
CA ILE A 88 -1.61 3.25 -9.36
C ILE A 88 -1.38 4.64 -9.96
N HIS A 89 -2.36 5.18 -10.68
CA HIS A 89 -2.30 6.55 -11.22
C HIS A 89 -2.20 7.59 -10.10
N TRP A 90 -2.96 7.41 -9.01
CA TRP A 90 -2.86 8.31 -7.87
C TRP A 90 -1.46 8.32 -7.25
N LEU A 91 -0.76 7.18 -7.21
CA LEU A 91 0.63 7.12 -6.77
C LEU A 91 1.62 7.80 -7.73
N GLY A 92 1.16 8.20 -8.93
CA GLY A 92 1.97 8.86 -9.95
C GLY A 92 2.67 7.90 -10.90
N PHE A 93 2.25 6.65 -10.96
CA PHE A 93 2.74 5.67 -11.94
C PHE A 93 1.81 5.57 -13.14
N ASP A 94 2.39 5.30 -14.31
CA ASP A 94 1.65 5.15 -15.55
C ASP A 94 2.24 4.01 -16.40
N TRP A 95 1.36 3.21 -16.97
CA TRP A 95 1.71 2.12 -17.87
C TRP A 95 1.46 2.48 -19.34
N GLY A 96 0.87 3.62 -19.64
CA GLY A 96 0.48 4.04 -21.00
C GLY A 96 -0.54 3.08 -21.61
N ASP A 97 -0.22 2.55 -22.80
CA ASP A 97 -1.03 1.55 -23.51
C ASP A 97 -0.73 0.09 -23.14
N ARG A 98 0.18 -0.14 -22.18
CA ARG A 98 0.65 -1.48 -21.79
C ARG A 98 -0.19 -2.07 -20.66
N PHE A 99 -1.49 -2.18 -20.91
CA PHE A 99 -2.46 -2.80 -20.02
C PHE A 99 -2.89 -4.15 -20.57
N PHE A 100 -2.68 -5.22 -19.81
CA PHE A 100 -2.89 -6.59 -20.23
C PHE A 100 -3.70 -7.37 -19.21
N TYR A 101 -4.26 -8.50 -19.65
CA TYR A 101 -4.88 -9.49 -18.79
C TYR A 101 -4.21 -10.85 -19.00
N GLY A 102 -4.02 -11.61 -17.94
CA GLY A 102 -3.49 -12.97 -18.03
C GLY A 102 -4.35 -13.88 -18.90
N SER A 103 -5.68 -13.69 -18.89
CA SER A 103 -6.63 -14.43 -19.72
C SER A 103 -6.50 -14.19 -21.23
N ASP A 104 -5.87 -13.10 -21.67
CA ASP A 104 -5.61 -12.85 -23.09
C ASP A 104 -4.66 -13.88 -23.69
N TYR A 105 -3.83 -14.51 -22.86
CA TYR A 105 -2.83 -15.50 -23.27
C TYR A 105 -3.30 -16.95 -23.15
N PHE A 106 -4.53 -17.25 -22.75
CA PHE A 106 -5.02 -18.61 -22.53
C PHE A 106 -4.87 -19.52 -23.75
N THR A 107 -5.16 -19.01 -24.96
CA THR A 107 -4.98 -19.79 -26.19
C THR A 107 -3.53 -20.17 -26.41
N ARG A 108 -2.62 -19.21 -26.31
CA ARG A 108 -1.19 -19.48 -26.51
C ARG A 108 -0.60 -20.35 -25.41
N THR A 109 -1.01 -20.17 -24.16
CA THR A 109 -0.61 -21.03 -23.04
C THR A 109 -1.06 -22.47 -23.24
N TYR A 110 -2.28 -22.69 -23.77
CA TYR A 110 -2.77 -24.02 -24.14
C TYR A 110 -1.94 -24.66 -25.25
N GLU A 111 -1.63 -23.93 -26.31
CA GLU A 111 -0.77 -24.41 -27.41
C GLU A 111 0.61 -24.86 -26.90
N LEU A 112 1.23 -24.06 -26.02
CA LEU A 112 2.53 -24.38 -25.41
C LEU A 112 2.44 -25.62 -24.49
N ALA A 113 1.32 -25.83 -23.81
CA ALA A 113 1.08 -27.05 -23.04
C ALA A 113 0.97 -28.28 -23.94
N VAL A 114 0.27 -28.18 -25.09
CA VAL A 114 0.22 -29.24 -26.12
C VAL A 114 1.64 -29.55 -26.65
N ASP A 115 2.45 -28.54 -26.88
CA ASP A 115 3.82 -28.74 -27.35
C ASP A 115 4.71 -29.40 -26.28
N LEU A 116 4.53 -29.11 -24.99
CA LEU A 116 5.20 -29.85 -23.92
C LEU A 116 4.80 -31.33 -23.90
N ILE A 117 3.53 -31.65 -24.13
CA ILE A 117 3.08 -33.06 -24.26
C ILE A 117 3.77 -33.74 -25.44
N LYS A 118 3.80 -33.11 -26.63
CA LYS A 118 4.47 -33.64 -27.82
C LYS A 118 5.97 -33.88 -27.60
N LYS A 119 6.61 -33.02 -26.80
CA LYS A 119 8.01 -33.18 -26.38
C LYS A 119 8.22 -34.27 -25.31
N GLY A 120 7.16 -34.89 -24.82
CA GLY A 120 7.22 -35.86 -23.70
C GLY A 120 7.58 -35.23 -22.35
N LEU A 121 7.38 -33.92 -22.22
CA LEU A 121 7.69 -33.11 -21.03
C LEU A 121 6.46 -32.82 -20.15
N ALA A 122 5.29 -33.30 -20.56
CA ALA A 122 4.07 -33.19 -19.76
C ALA A 122 3.19 -34.44 -19.97
N TYR A 123 2.38 -34.72 -18.95
CA TYR A 123 1.44 -35.90 -19.00
C TYR A 123 0.17 -35.59 -18.23
N VAL A 124 -0.92 -36.26 -18.63
CA VAL A 124 -2.21 -36.18 -17.94
C VAL A 124 -2.22 -37.19 -16.79
N CYS A 125 -2.52 -36.72 -15.59
CA CYS A 125 -2.52 -37.48 -14.34
C CYS A 125 -3.94 -37.57 -13.76
N GLU A 126 -4.28 -38.75 -13.22
CA GLU A 126 -5.59 -39.03 -12.61
C GLU A 126 -5.58 -39.00 -11.08
N LEU A 127 -4.43 -38.71 -10.47
CA LEU A 127 -4.32 -38.65 -9.02
C LEU A 127 -5.13 -37.49 -8.47
N THR A 128 -5.98 -37.77 -7.48
CA THR A 128 -6.59 -36.70 -6.67
C THR A 128 -5.52 -35.96 -5.86
N PRO A 129 -5.83 -34.75 -5.34
CA PRO A 129 -4.88 -34.02 -4.48
C PRO A 129 -4.40 -34.82 -3.27
N GLU A 130 -5.26 -35.66 -2.70
CA GLU A 130 -4.95 -36.55 -1.56
C GLU A 130 -3.96 -37.66 -1.98
N GLN A 131 -4.31 -38.37 -3.05
CA GLN A 131 -3.45 -39.41 -3.61
C GLN A 131 -2.12 -38.86 -4.07
N PHE A 132 -2.12 -37.66 -4.67
CA PHE A 132 -0.86 -37.03 -5.09
C PHE A 132 0.04 -36.70 -3.90
N ARG A 133 -0.50 -36.31 -2.74
CA ARG A 133 0.31 -36.10 -1.54
C ARG A 133 1.02 -37.38 -1.10
N GLU A 134 0.39 -38.53 -1.23
CA GLU A 134 0.99 -39.84 -0.95
C GLU A 134 2.06 -40.18 -2.00
N TYR A 135 1.76 -39.98 -3.29
CA TYR A 135 2.68 -40.26 -4.40
C TYR A 135 3.81 -39.21 -4.55
N ARG A 136 3.69 -38.05 -3.93
CA ARG A 136 4.72 -37.01 -3.98
C ARG A 136 6.00 -37.42 -3.28
N GLY A 137 5.92 -38.38 -2.34
CA GLY A 137 7.04 -38.78 -1.52
C GLY A 137 7.44 -37.75 -0.48
N ASP A 138 8.52 -38.02 0.21
CA ASP A 138 9.18 -37.11 1.11
C ASP A 138 10.52 -36.62 0.52
N THR A 139 11.36 -35.93 1.31
CA THR A 139 12.64 -35.43 0.85
C THR A 139 13.64 -36.52 0.46
N THR A 140 13.42 -37.76 0.90
CA THR A 140 14.33 -38.90 0.71
C THR A 140 13.76 -39.97 -0.21
N THR A 141 12.43 -40.04 -0.34
CA THR A 141 11.74 -41.09 -1.10
C THR A 141 10.93 -40.47 -2.23
N PRO A 142 11.48 -40.43 -3.47
CA PRO A 142 10.72 -39.96 -4.61
C PRO A 142 9.58 -40.94 -4.95
N ALA A 143 8.42 -40.40 -5.29
CA ALA A 143 7.30 -41.22 -5.72
C ALA A 143 6.87 -40.86 -7.15
N LYS A 144 6.53 -41.88 -7.92
CA LYS A 144 6.17 -41.78 -9.33
C LYS A 144 4.69 -42.05 -9.54
N SER A 145 3.98 -41.13 -10.21
CA SER A 145 2.61 -41.33 -10.62
C SER A 145 2.51 -42.54 -11.60
N PRO A 146 1.51 -43.40 -11.47
CA PRO A 146 1.29 -44.49 -12.39
C PRO A 146 1.13 -44.06 -13.87
N TRP A 147 0.67 -42.83 -14.11
CA TRP A 147 0.40 -42.28 -15.45
C TRP A 147 1.56 -41.46 -16.02
N ARG A 148 2.68 -41.38 -15.33
CA ARG A 148 3.81 -40.57 -15.78
C ARG A 148 4.40 -40.98 -17.12
N ASP A 149 4.29 -42.28 -17.44
CA ASP A 149 4.84 -42.85 -18.69
C ASP A 149 3.75 -43.19 -19.72
N ARG A 150 2.56 -42.59 -19.58
CA ARG A 150 1.50 -42.68 -20.57
C ARG A 150 1.99 -42.21 -21.94
N PRO A 151 1.61 -42.89 -23.05
CA PRO A 151 1.98 -42.50 -24.41
C PRO A 151 1.59 -41.05 -24.74
N VAL A 152 2.38 -40.40 -25.59
CA VAL A 152 2.17 -38.98 -25.99
C VAL A 152 0.78 -38.82 -26.63
N GLU A 153 0.39 -39.75 -27.53
CA GLU A 153 -0.88 -39.70 -28.24
C GLU A 153 -2.10 -39.77 -27.28
N GLU A 154 -2.02 -40.62 -26.27
CA GLU A 154 -3.06 -40.73 -25.25
C GLU A 154 -3.12 -39.46 -24.37
N ASN A 155 -1.97 -38.88 -24.02
CA ASN A 155 -1.95 -37.61 -23.28
C ASN A 155 -2.55 -36.47 -24.10
N LEU A 156 -2.29 -36.41 -25.40
CA LEU A 156 -2.88 -35.41 -26.30
C LEU A 156 -4.40 -35.56 -26.39
N ASP A 157 -4.89 -36.76 -26.60
CA ASP A 157 -6.34 -37.04 -26.61
C ASP A 157 -7.02 -36.65 -25.31
N LEU A 158 -6.48 -37.07 -24.18
CA LEU A 158 -7.01 -36.72 -22.87
C LEU A 158 -7.00 -35.21 -22.59
N PHE A 159 -5.92 -34.51 -22.95
CA PHE A 159 -5.84 -33.10 -22.72
C PHE A 159 -6.79 -32.28 -23.59
N GLU A 160 -7.02 -32.70 -24.85
CA GLU A 160 -8.04 -32.11 -25.72
C GLU A 160 -9.45 -32.37 -25.16
N ARG A 161 -9.76 -33.57 -24.70
CA ARG A 161 -11.03 -33.88 -24.06
C ARG A 161 -11.23 -33.15 -22.72
N MET A 162 -10.16 -32.89 -21.94
CA MET A 162 -10.24 -32.03 -20.80
C MET A 162 -10.70 -30.62 -21.19
N LYS A 163 -10.13 -30.03 -22.27
CA LYS A 163 -10.51 -28.73 -22.80
C LYS A 163 -11.96 -28.71 -23.29
N ASN A 164 -12.43 -29.81 -23.88
CA ASN A 164 -13.79 -29.96 -24.42
C ASN A 164 -14.84 -30.19 -23.31
N GLY A 165 -14.43 -30.26 -22.03
CA GLY A 165 -15.36 -30.40 -20.91
C GLY A 165 -15.93 -31.81 -20.72
N GLU A 166 -15.26 -32.84 -21.20
CA GLU A 166 -15.78 -34.23 -21.11
C GLU A 166 -15.60 -34.84 -19.71
N PHE A 167 -14.84 -34.22 -18.83
CA PHE A 167 -14.48 -34.77 -17.52
C PHE A 167 -14.87 -33.85 -16.37
N PRO A 168 -15.31 -34.39 -15.22
CA PRO A 168 -15.63 -33.57 -14.05
C PRO A 168 -14.37 -32.92 -13.42
N GLU A 169 -14.59 -31.88 -12.62
CA GLU A 169 -13.53 -31.28 -11.82
C GLU A 169 -12.80 -32.32 -10.95
N GLY A 170 -11.49 -32.17 -10.85
CA GLY A 170 -10.65 -33.04 -10.05
C GLY A 170 -10.33 -34.41 -10.67
N LYS A 171 -10.94 -34.77 -11.82
CA LYS A 171 -10.68 -36.09 -12.47
C LYS A 171 -9.29 -36.15 -13.08
N TYR A 172 -8.86 -35.07 -13.78
CA TYR A 172 -7.59 -34.99 -14.47
C TYR A 172 -6.87 -33.68 -14.19
N THR A 173 -5.53 -33.74 -14.19
CA THR A 173 -4.64 -32.59 -14.21
C THR A 173 -3.54 -32.81 -15.25
N LEU A 174 -3.08 -31.75 -15.91
CA LEU A 174 -1.84 -31.82 -16.68
C LEU A 174 -0.69 -31.54 -15.75
N ARG A 175 0.37 -32.37 -15.78
CA ARG A 175 1.58 -32.22 -14.98
C ARG A 175 2.81 -32.12 -15.85
N ALA A 176 3.78 -31.30 -15.44
CA ALA A 176 5.10 -31.34 -16.00
C ALA A 176 5.82 -32.66 -15.64
N LYS A 177 6.70 -33.13 -16.52
CA LYS A 177 7.55 -34.29 -16.30
C LYS A 177 8.99 -33.79 -16.08
N ILE A 178 9.36 -33.59 -14.80
CA ILE A 178 10.63 -32.99 -14.42
C ILE A 178 11.48 -33.98 -13.60
N ASP A 179 11.74 -33.70 -12.33
CA ASP A 179 12.61 -34.50 -11.47
C ASP A 179 11.91 -34.87 -10.17
N LEU A 180 11.55 -36.14 -10.03
CA LEU A 180 10.89 -36.68 -8.83
C LEU A 180 11.81 -36.73 -7.60
N ALA A 181 13.13 -36.66 -7.80
CA ALA A 181 14.11 -36.70 -6.73
C ALA A 181 14.56 -35.29 -6.26
N SER A 182 14.04 -34.23 -6.90
CA SER A 182 14.40 -32.87 -6.53
C SER A 182 14.13 -32.58 -5.05
N GLY A 183 15.05 -31.88 -4.38
CA GLY A 183 14.83 -31.34 -3.04
C GLY A 183 13.74 -30.25 -2.99
N ASN A 184 13.48 -29.62 -4.14
CA ASN A 184 12.42 -28.63 -4.30
C ASN A 184 11.14 -29.31 -4.77
N PHE A 185 10.10 -29.30 -3.92
CA PHE A 185 8.82 -29.92 -4.24
C PHE A 185 8.11 -29.31 -5.46
N ASN A 186 8.39 -28.02 -5.78
CA ASN A 186 7.82 -27.38 -6.97
C ASN A 186 8.38 -27.98 -8.28
N MET A 187 9.48 -28.75 -8.22
CA MET A 187 10.09 -29.43 -9.37
C MET A 187 9.66 -30.90 -9.48
N ARG A 188 8.88 -31.43 -8.54
CA ARG A 188 8.41 -32.83 -8.54
C ARG A 188 7.09 -32.96 -9.29
N ASP A 189 7.15 -32.96 -10.61
CA ASP A 189 6.01 -33.07 -11.52
C ASP A 189 4.84 -32.14 -11.12
N PRO A 190 5.05 -30.81 -11.11
CA PRO A 190 4.01 -29.86 -10.71
C PRO A 190 2.81 -29.88 -11.65
N VAL A 191 1.66 -29.46 -11.14
CA VAL A 191 0.45 -29.27 -11.96
C VAL A 191 0.61 -28.05 -12.83
N LEU A 192 0.34 -28.19 -14.14
CA LEU A 192 0.32 -27.10 -15.11
C LEU A 192 -1.11 -26.64 -15.43
N TYR A 193 -2.08 -27.58 -15.53
CA TYR A 193 -3.50 -27.30 -15.78
C TYR A 193 -4.41 -28.11 -14.86
N ARG A 194 -5.56 -27.52 -14.54
CA ARG A 194 -6.66 -28.15 -13.79
C ARG A 194 -8.00 -27.90 -14.47
N ILE A 195 -8.97 -28.80 -14.27
CA ILE A 195 -10.35 -28.63 -14.70
C ILE A 195 -11.12 -27.82 -13.66
N ARG A 196 -11.82 -26.78 -14.11
CA ARG A 196 -12.73 -25.96 -13.30
C ARG A 196 -13.91 -25.51 -14.13
N TYR A 197 -15.14 -25.74 -13.65
CA TYR A 197 -16.36 -25.27 -14.29
C TYR A 197 -16.85 -23.99 -13.61
N ILE A 198 -16.23 -22.86 -13.99
CA ILE A 198 -16.55 -21.55 -13.47
C ILE A 198 -16.52 -20.54 -14.61
N GLU A 199 -17.47 -19.63 -14.62
CA GLU A 199 -17.49 -18.53 -15.59
C GLU A 199 -16.37 -17.55 -15.29
N HIS A 200 -15.58 -17.23 -16.30
CA HIS A 200 -14.52 -16.25 -16.23
C HIS A 200 -15.04 -14.86 -16.61
N HIS A 201 -14.74 -13.83 -15.85
CA HIS A 201 -15.28 -12.47 -16.03
C HIS A 201 -15.06 -11.88 -17.43
N ARG A 202 -14.02 -12.30 -18.18
CA ARG A 202 -13.74 -11.87 -19.55
C ARG A 202 -13.92 -12.94 -20.61
N GLN A 203 -13.60 -14.18 -20.30
CA GLN A 203 -13.63 -15.31 -21.25
C GLN A 203 -14.97 -16.07 -21.21
N GLY A 204 -15.85 -15.74 -20.26
CA GLY A 204 -17.12 -16.45 -20.07
C GLY A 204 -16.90 -17.93 -19.83
N THR A 205 -17.65 -18.78 -20.52
CA THR A 205 -17.59 -20.25 -20.42
C THR A 205 -16.71 -20.90 -21.49
N LYS A 206 -15.90 -20.13 -22.21
CA LYS A 206 -15.03 -20.64 -23.30
C LYS A 206 -14.02 -21.68 -22.83
N TRP A 207 -13.57 -21.56 -21.58
CA TRP A 207 -12.57 -22.43 -20.98
C TRP A 207 -13.13 -23.16 -19.77
N CYS A 208 -12.83 -24.45 -19.64
CA CYS A 208 -13.09 -25.28 -18.47
C CYS A 208 -11.80 -25.91 -17.91
N ILE A 209 -10.65 -25.58 -18.52
CA ILE A 209 -9.31 -25.87 -17.98
C ILE A 209 -8.57 -24.56 -17.82
N PHE A 210 -7.87 -24.43 -16.69
CA PHE A 210 -7.13 -23.20 -16.35
C PHE A 210 -5.69 -23.53 -16.01
N PRO A 211 -4.73 -22.74 -16.51
CA PRO A 211 -3.33 -22.92 -16.17
C PRO A 211 -3.09 -22.57 -14.70
N MET A 212 -2.12 -23.23 -14.11
CA MET A 212 -1.62 -22.83 -12.79
C MET A 212 -0.70 -21.62 -12.94
N TYR A 213 -0.59 -20.81 -11.87
CA TYR A 213 0.26 -19.62 -11.82
C TYR A 213 1.68 -19.88 -12.35
N ASP A 214 2.34 -20.93 -11.84
CA ASP A 214 3.73 -21.26 -12.19
C ASP A 214 3.94 -21.62 -13.67
N PHE A 215 2.88 -21.92 -14.40
CA PHE A 215 2.94 -22.17 -15.83
C PHE A 215 2.53 -20.95 -16.65
N ALA A 216 1.47 -20.26 -16.24
CA ALA A 216 0.96 -19.10 -16.98
C ALA A 216 1.91 -17.90 -16.90
N HIS A 217 2.40 -17.57 -15.70
CA HIS A 217 3.13 -16.36 -15.42
C HIS A 217 4.45 -16.23 -16.19
N PRO A 218 5.36 -17.24 -16.23
CA PRO A 218 6.57 -17.17 -17.04
C PRO A 218 6.29 -17.05 -18.54
N ILE A 219 5.22 -17.68 -19.04
CA ILE A 219 4.79 -17.58 -20.44
C ILE A 219 4.34 -16.15 -20.75
N GLN A 220 3.49 -15.58 -19.90
CA GLN A 220 3.00 -14.21 -20.06
C GLN A 220 4.16 -13.20 -20.04
N ASP A 221 5.09 -13.32 -19.09
CA ASP A 221 6.28 -12.49 -19.02
C ASP A 221 7.11 -12.58 -20.31
N ALA A 222 7.28 -13.80 -20.84
CA ALA A 222 8.04 -14.01 -22.04
C ALA A 222 7.34 -13.46 -23.30
N LEU A 223 6.01 -13.58 -23.39
CA LEU A 223 5.21 -13.04 -24.51
C LEU A 223 5.17 -11.52 -24.52
N GLU A 224 5.17 -10.89 -23.35
CA GLU A 224 5.21 -9.43 -23.18
C GLU A 224 6.63 -8.85 -23.34
N GLY A 225 7.67 -9.69 -23.44
CA GLY A 225 9.04 -9.23 -23.57
C GLY A 225 9.63 -8.68 -22.29
N ILE A 226 9.11 -9.08 -21.12
CA ILE A 226 9.64 -8.71 -19.81
C ILE A 226 11.12 -9.13 -19.73
N THR A 227 11.98 -8.23 -19.28
CA THR A 227 13.40 -8.52 -19.06
C THR A 227 13.65 -8.98 -17.62
N HIS A 228 13.03 -8.29 -16.65
CA HIS A 228 13.21 -8.55 -15.24
C HIS A 228 11.83 -8.73 -14.57
N SER A 229 11.56 -9.96 -14.20
CA SER A 229 10.33 -10.39 -13.52
C SER A 229 10.54 -10.25 -12.01
N LEU A 230 10.17 -9.09 -11.46
CA LEU A 230 10.36 -8.79 -10.04
C LEU A 230 9.17 -9.32 -9.23
N CYS A 231 9.43 -10.05 -8.13
CA CYS A 231 8.38 -10.64 -7.31
C CYS A 231 8.80 -10.78 -5.84
N SER A 232 7.87 -11.21 -4.96
CA SER A 232 8.17 -11.39 -3.55
C SER A 232 8.93 -12.69 -3.27
N LEU A 233 9.68 -12.73 -2.14
CA LEU A 233 10.50 -13.88 -1.70
C LEU A 233 9.73 -15.19 -1.58
N GLU A 234 8.42 -15.18 -1.42
CA GLU A 234 7.61 -16.39 -1.40
C GLU A 234 7.71 -17.22 -2.68
N TYR A 235 8.12 -16.60 -3.78
CA TYR A 235 8.34 -17.25 -5.08
C TYR A 235 9.78 -17.73 -5.32
N GLU A 236 10.69 -17.59 -4.36
CA GLU A 236 12.08 -18.03 -4.54
C GLU A 236 12.18 -19.52 -4.86
N ASN A 237 11.40 -20.36 -4.17
CA ASN A 237 11.35 -21.80 -4.45
C ASN A 237 10.58 -22.14 -5.75
N HIS A 238 9.86 -21.19 -6.33
CA HIS A 238 9.15 -21.35 -7.61
C HIS A 238 10.03 -20.97 -8.81
N ARG A 239 11.09 -20.18 -8.61
CA ARG A 239 12.00 -19.75 -9.68
C ARG A 239 12.57 -20.90 -10.53
N PRO A 240 13.02 -22.06 -10.00
CA PRO A 240 13.48 -23.15 -10.83
C PRO A 240 12.42 -23.66 -11.80
N LEU A 241 11.14 -23.65 -11.41
CA LEU A 241 10.03 -24.01 -12.30
C LEU A 241 9.77 -22.91 -13.33
N TYR A 242 9.83 -21.63 -12.93
CA TYR A 242 9.76 -20.50 -13.86
C TYR A 242 10.82 -20.62 -14.96
N ASP A 243 12.08 -20.85 -14.60
CA ASP A 243 13.19 -21.01 -15.54
C ASP A 243 12.97 -22.23 -16.44
N TRP A 244 12.53 -23.36 -15.89
CA TRP A 244 12.21 -24.56 -16.65
C TRP A 244 11.14 -24.32 -17.72
N VAL A 245 10.06 -23.57 -17.38
CA VAL A 245 8.99 -23.25 -18.35
C VAL A 245 9.54 -22.36 -19.46
N VAL A 246 10.28 -21.30 -19.15
CA VAL A 246 10.89 -20.39 -20.14
C VAL A 246 11.87 -21.12 -21.05
N GLU A 247 12.61 -22.10 -20.53
CA GLU A 247 13.57 -22.89 -21.32
C GLU A 247 12.93 -23.92 -22.23
N ARG A 248 11.80 -24.54 -21.81
CA ARG A 248 11.17 -25.67 -22.50
C ARG A 248 10.04 -25.26 -23.44
N CYS A 249 9.40 -24.13 -23.18
CA CYS A 249 8.37 -23.55 -24.05
C CYS A 249 9.02 -22.73 -25.19
N ASP A 250 8.36 -22.74 -26.35
CA ASP A 250 8.74 -21.91 -27.48
C ASP A 250 8.18 -20.50 -27.30
N VAL A 251 8.93 -19.67 -26.57
CA VAL A 251 8.57 -18.29 -26.22
C VAL A 251 9.58 -17.30 -26.77
N PRO A 252 9.15 -16.05 -27.11
CA PRO A 252 9.99 -15.09 -27.84
C PRO A 252 11.10 -14.45 -27.00
N SER A 253 10.99 -14.46 -25.70
CA SER A 253 11.96 -13.83 -24.78
C SER A 253 12.31 -14.74 -23.60
N ARG A 254 13.37 -14.37 -22.89
CA ARG A 254 13.83 -15.08 -21.69
C ARG A 254 13.93 -14.12 -20.51
N PRO A 255 12.81 -13.87 -19.83
CA PRO A 255 12.77 -13.05 -18.63
C PRO A 255 13.59 -13.70 -17.50
N ARG A 256 14.09 -12.89 -16.58
CA ARG A 256 14.74 -13.35 -15.35
C ARG A 256 13.89 -12.99 -14.15
N GLN A 257 13.53 -13.99 -13.35
CA GLN A 257 12.85 -13.77 -12.08
C GLN A 257 13.85 -13.34 -10.99
N ILE A 258 13.51 -12.30 -10.24
CA ILE A 258 14.31 -11.77 -9.13
C ILE A 258 13.35 -11.48 -7.96
N GLU A 259 13.64 -12.06 -6.81
CA GLU A 259 12.80 -11.96 -5.64
C GLU A 259 13.32 -10.93 -4.65
N PHE A 260 12.39 -10.23 -4.01
CA PHE A 260 12.64 -9.26 -2.94
C PHE A 260 11.72 -9.48 -1.75
N ALA A 261 12.17 -9.07 -0.55
CA ALA A 261 11.37 -9.13 0.66
C ALA A 261 10.14 -8.21 0.57
N ARG A 262 8.97 -8.76 0.86
CA ARG A 262 7.73 -7.97 0.92
C ARG A 262 7.77 -6.97 2.08
N LEU A 263 6.86 -5.99 2.06
CA LEU A 263 6.70 -5.06 3.16
C LEU A 263 6.07 -5.78 4.36
N GLY A 264 6.80 -5.87 5.46
CA GLY A 264 6.27 -6.10 6.79
C GLY A 264 6.12 -4.74 7.50
N ILE A 265 4.97 -4.47 8.06
CA ILE A 265 4.70 -3.26 8.84
C ILE A 265 3.92 -3.66 10.10
N ASN A 266 4.34 -3.14 11.27
CA ASN A 266 3.68 -3.45 12.52
C ASN A 266 2.28 -2.79 12.60
N TYR A 267 1.47 -3.22 13.54
CA TYR A 267 0.11 -2.70 13.80
C TYR A 267 -0.81 -2.64 12.57
N THR A 268 -0.56 -3.49 11.54
CA THR A 268 -1.29 -3.40 10.28
C THR A 268 -1.66 -4.79 9.74
N VAL A 269 -2.91 -4.94 9.34
CA VAL A 269 -3.39 -6.15 8.66
C VAL A 269 -3.23 -5.99 7.15
N LEU A 270 -2.34 -6.79 6.54
CA LEU A 270 -2.09 -6.78 5.09
C LEU A 270 -2.78 -7.96 4.35
N SER A 271 -3.58 -8.75 5.04
CA SER A 271 -4.28 -9.89 4.44
C SER A 271 -5.56 -9.43 3.73
N LYS A 272 -5.60 -9.49 2.39
CA LYS A 272 -6.80 -9.19 1.59
C LYS A 272 -8.06 -9.90 2.11
N ARG A 273 -7.94 -11.19 2.49
CA ARG A 273 -9.07 -11.96 3.03
C ARG A 273 -9.62 -11.35 4.34
N LYS A 274 -8.74 -10.91 5.23
CA LYS A 274 -9.15 -10.29 6.50
C LYS A 274 -9.76 -8.91 6.25
N LEU A 275 -9.16 -8.10 5.37
CA LEU A 275 -9.67 -6.77 5.01
C LEU A 275 -11.05 -6.88 4.35
N ARG A 276 -11.23 -7.84 3.44
CA ARG A 276 -12.54 -8.12 2.83
C ARG A 276 -13.59 -8.49 3.87
N ALA A 277 -13.25 -9.33 4.84
CA ALA A 277 -14.17 -9.70 5.92
C ALA A 277 -14.62 -8.49 6.76
N LEU A 278 -13.75 -7.48 6.98
CA LEU A 278 -14.14 -6.25 7.67
C LEU A 278 -15.20 -5.47 6.89
N VAL A 279 -15.08 -5.41 5.57
CA VAL A 279 -16.05 -4.74 4.68
C VAL A 279 -17.35 -5.53 4.61
N GLU A 280 -17.29 -6.83 4.33
CA GLU A 280 -18.46 -7.71 4.19
C GLU A 280 -19.29 -7.81 5.48
N ASN A 281 -18.63 -7.78 6.65
CA ASN A 281 -19.28 -7.81 7.96
C ASN A 281 -19.76 -6.42 8.43
N GLY A 282 -19.56 -5.37 7.65
CA GLY A 282 -19.98 -4.01 8.01
C GLY A 282 -19.22 -3.39 9.18
N GLN A 283 -18.03 -3.90 9.51
CA GLN A 283 -17.18 -3.36 10.58
C GLN A 283 -16.48 -2.06 10.15
N VAL A 284 -16.36 -1.83 8.86
CA VAL A 284 -15.90 -0.59 8.22
C VAL A 284 -16.91 -0.16 7.17
N ALA A 285 -16.93 1.14 6.82
CA ALA A 285 -17.88 1.71 5.87
C ALA A 285 -17.65 1.25 4.41
N GLY A 286 -16.44 0.80 4.10
CA GLY A 286 -16.04 0.34 2.77
C GLY A 286 -14.53 0.18 2.67
N TRP A 287 -14.03 -0.05 1.46
CA TRP A 287 -12.61 -0.21 1.20
C TRP A 287 -11.82 1.11 1.39
N ASP A 288 -12.49 2.24 1.25
CA ASP A 288 -11.94 3.59 1.45
C ASP A 288 -12.07 4.11 2.89
N ASP A 289 -12.51 3.27 3.82
CA ASP A 289 -12.59 3.66 5.24
C ASP A 289 -11.20 4.10 5.73
N PRO A 290 -11.06 5.28 6.38
CA PRO A 290 -9.76 5.79 6.83
C PRO A 290 -9.02 4.87 7.82
N ARG A 291 -9.70 3.89 8.42
CA ARG A 291 -9.13 2.86 9.28
C ARG A 291 -8.47 1.73 8.51
N MET A 292 -8.74 1.62 7.20
CA MET A 292 -8.19 0.59 6.34
C MET A 292 -6.79 0.97 5.84
N PRO A 293 -5.85 0.01 5.73
CA PRO A 293 -4.52 0.24 5.15
C PRO A 293 -4.52 0.19 3.62
N THR A 294 -5.70 0.27 3.00
CA THR A 294 -5.86 0.37 1.54
C THR A 294 -5.37 1.72 1.04
N LEU A 295 -4.96 1.79 -0.22
CA LEU A 295 -4.50 3.06 -0.80
C LEU A 295 -5.62 4.10 -0.83
N CYS A 296 -6.83 3.71 -1.21
CA CYS A 296 -7.99 4.60 -1.16
C CYS A 296 -8.33 5.04 0.27
N GLY A 297 -8.17 4.18 1.28
CA GLY A 297 -8.33 4.52 2.69
C GLY A 297 -7.26 5.49 3.19
N LEU A 298 -6.00 5.26 2.84
CA LEU A 298 -4.89 6.15 3.16
C LEU A 298 -5.05 7.53 2.47
N ARG A 299 -5.45 7.54 1.18
CA ARG A 299 -5.77 8.77 0.45
C ARG A 299 -6.86 9.57 1.14
N ARG A 300 -7.95 8.92 1.53
CA ARG A 300 -9.05 9.55 2.27
C ARG A 300 -8.61 10.06 3.65
N ARG A 301 -7.66 9.40 4.30
CA ARG A 301 -7.05 9.84 5.57
C ARG A 301 -6.09 11.01 5.39
N GLY A 302 -5.69 11.38 4.18
CA GLY A 302 -4.84 12.52 3.87
C GLY A 302 -3.37 12.17 3.58
N TYR A 303 -3.05 10.90 3.35
CA TYR A 303 -1.72 10.52 2.86
C TYR A 303 -1.53 11.01 1.42
N THR A 304 -0.31 11.42 1.12
CA THR A 304 0.06 11.91 -0.20
C THR A 304 0.84 10.84 -0.98
N PRO A 305 0.77 10.83 -2.32
CA PRO A 305 1.59 9.95 -3.14
C PRO A 305 3.08 10.08 -2.83
N LYS A 306 3.57 11.32 -2.69
CA LYS A 306 4.97 11.63 -2.39
C LYS A 306 5.41 11.00 -1.06
N SER A 307 4.58 11.09 0.00
CA SER A 307 4.91 10.51 1.29
C SER A 307 5.02 8.98 1.25
N ILE A 308 4.12 8.30 0.50
CA ILE A 308 4.14 6.85 0.35
C ILE A 308 5.32 6.40 -0.50
N ARG A 309 5.61 7.07 -1.61
CA ARG A 309 6.80 6.77 -2.44
C ARG A 309 8.09 6.96 -1.64
N ASN A 310 8.25 8.09 -0.96
CA ASN A 310 9.40 8.36 -0.09
C ASN A 310 9.57 7.29 1.00
N PHE A 311 8.47 6.86 1.64
CA PHE A 311 8.51 5.75 2.59
C PHE A 311 9.04 4.47 1.94
N CYS A 312 8.51 4.06 0.79
CA CYS A 312 8.93 2.85 0.08
C CYS A 312 10.40 2.90 -0.37
N GLU A 313 10.87 4.06 -0.84
CA GLU A 313 12.26 4.27 -1.24
C GLU A 313 13.21 4.17 -0.03
N ARG A 314 12.86 4.78 1.10
CA ARG A 314 13.70 4.81 2.31
C ARG A 314 13.79 3.48 3.04
N ILE A 315 12.75 2.64 2.99
CA ILE A 315 12.84 1.27 3.52
C ILE A 315 13.73 0.37 2.66
N GLY A 316 13.96 0.74 1.39
CA GLY A 316 14.86 0.07 0.48
C GLY A 316 14.40 -1.32 0.04
N VAL A 317 15.30 -2.01 -0.68
CA VAL A 317 15.06 -3.34 -1.25
C VAL A 317 16.04 -4.35 -0.63
N SER A 318 15.51 -5.41 -0.05
CA SER A 318 16.28 -6.46 0.65
C SER A 318 15.77 -7.84 0.26
N LYS A 319 16.61 -8.86 0.44
CA LYS A 319 16.24 -10.29 0.41
C LYS A 319 15.93 -10.85 1.80
N VAL A 320 15.90 -10.01 2.82
CA VAL A 320 15.59 -10.42 4.20
C VAL A 320 14.29 -9.77 4.63
N ASP A 321 13.33 -10.58 5.07
CA ASP A 321 12.08 -10.07 5.62
C ASP A 321 12.36 -9.24 6.88
N SER A 322 11.79 -8.05 6.92
CA SER A 322 11.88 -7.12 8.04
C SER A 322 10.54 -6.47 8.30
N THR A 323 10.32 -6.07 9.55
CA THR A 323 9.12 -5.33 9.94
C THR A 323 9.50 -3.88 10.19
N VAL A 324 8.84 -2.98 9.49
CA VAL A 324 8.99 -1.53 9.61
C VAL A 324 7.96 -1.00 10.60
N ASP A 325 8.32 0.02 11.37
CA ASP A 325 7.39 0.68 12.27
C ASP A 325 6.42 1.58 11.49
N TRP A 326 5.11 1.49 11.80
CA TRP A 326 4.09 2.38 11.23
C TRP A 326 4.42 3.85 11.44
N ALA A 327 5.02 4.21 12.59
CA ALA A 327 5.43 5.57 12.89
C ALA A 327 6.41 6.15 11.85
N PHE A 328 7.16 5.28 11.14
CA PHE A 328 8.03 5.74 10.05
C PHE A 328 7.24 6.20 8.82
N LEU A 329 6.16 5.51 8.47
CA LEU A 329 5.26 5.96 7.41
C LEU A 329 4.61 7.31 7.78
N GLU A 330 4.19 7.47 9.05
CA GLU A 330 3.65 8.76 9.54
C GLU A 330 4.69 9.86 9.55
N SER A 331 5.97 9.53 9.81
CA SER A 331 7.07 10.50 9.73
C SER A 331 7.25 10.99 8.29
N CYS A 332 7.24 10.10 7.31
CA CYS A 332 7.32 10.48 5.89
C CYS A 332 6.14 11.38 5.47
N LEU A 333 4.93 11.08 5.96
CA LEU A 333 3.77 11.94 5.73
C LEU A 333 3.94 13.32 6.37
N ARG A 334 4.40 13.36 7.62
CA ARG A 334 4.61 14.63 8.34
C ARG A 334 5.68 15.50 7.67
N GLU A 335 6.76 14.89 7.18
CA GLU A 335 7.80 15.59 6.43
C GLU A 335 7.20 16.26 5.18
N ASP A 336 6.45 15.50 4.36
CA ASP A 336 5.83 16.04 3.15
C ASP A 336 4.79 17.13 3.44
N LEU A 337 3.89 16.90 4.41
CA LEU A 337 2.89 17.90 4.80
C LEU A 337 3.51 19.14 5.42
N ASN A 338 4.66 19.02 6.10
CA ASN A 338 5.39 20.19 6.61
C ASN A 338 5.88 21.11 5.50
N GLU A 339 6.23 20.57 4.36
CA GLU A 339 6.64 21.35 3.19
C GLU A 339 5.44 21.90 2.40
N THR A 340 4.40 21.09 2.20
CA THR A 340 3.39 21.34 1.16
C THR A 340 2.04 21.81 1.70
N ALA A 341 1.68 21.46 2.95
CA ALA A 341 0.33 21.70 3.44
C ALA A 341 0.11 23.14 3.92
N GLN A 342 -1.05 23.68 3.60
CA GLN A 342 -1.51 24.93 4.17
C GLN A 342 -1.78 24.74 5.67
N ARG A 343 -1.28 25.68 6.50
CA ARG A 343 -1.49 25.69 7.96
C ARG A 343 -2.80 26.36 8.29
N VAL A 344 -3.78 25.61 8.71
CA VAL A 344 -5.04 26.14 9.26
C VAL A 344 -5.07 26.00 10.78
N MET A 345 -5.85 26.84 11.43
CA MET A 345 -6.13 26.71 12.86
C MET A 345 -7.42 25.90 13.04
N ALA A 346 -7.34 24.83 13.83
CA ALA A 346 -8.47 23.99 14.20
C ALA A 346 -8.38 23.67 15.69
N VAL A 347 -9.50 23.72 16.39
CA VAL A 347 -9.60 23.45 17.82
C VAL A 347 -10.43 22.18 18.00
N LEU A 348 -9.83 21.13 18.52
CA LEU A 348 -10.45 19.80 18.63
C LEU A 348 -11.30 19.64 19.87
N ARG A 349 -10.82 20.19 21.01
CA ARG A 349 -11.55 20.21 22.29
C ARG A 349 -11.74 21.67 22.74
N PRO A 350 -12.76 22.36 22.18
CA PRO A 350 -12.90 23.79 22.33
C PRO A 350 -13.31 24.18 23.76
N VAL A 351 -12.56 25.14 24.31
CA VAL A 351 -12.94 25.91 25.47
C VAL A 351 -13.04 27.37 25.05
N LYS A 352 -14.13 28.05 25.44
CA LYS A 352 -14.32 29.46 25.15
C LYS A 352 -13.23 30.29 25.85
N LEU A 353 -12.68 31.26 25.15
CA LEU A 353 -11.78 32.28 25.70
C LEU A 353 -12.42 33.66 25.48
N THR A 354 -12.54 34.43 26.53
CA THR A 354 -13.05 35.81 26.46
C THR A 354 -11.94 36.78 26.82
N ILE A 355 -11.68 37.73 25.95
CA ILE A 355 -10.73 38.82 26.17
C ILE A 355 -11.48 40.00 26.82
N THR A 356 -11.37 40.14 28.13
CA THR A 356 -12.23 41.01 28.96
C THR A 356 -12.05 42.47 28.64
N ASN A 357 -10.85 42.91 28.28
CA ASN A 357 -10.51 44.32 27.92
C ASN A 357 -10.57 44.60 26.42
N TYR A 358 -11.02 43.64 25.58
CA TYR A 358 -11.27 43.88 24.15
C TYR A 358 -12.64 44.53 23.97
N PRO A 359 -12.77 45.59 23.14
CA PRO A 359 -14.04 46.28 22.96
C PRO A 359 -15.16 45.39 22.49
N GLU A 360 -16.34 45.53 23.09
CA GLU A 360 -17.50 44.76 22.74
C GLU A 360 -18.01 45.09 21.33
N GLY A 361 -18.35 44.06 20.53
CA GLY A 361 -18.78 44.23 19.14
C GLY A 361 -17.69 44.59 18.12
N GLN A 362 -16.48 44.82 18.58
CA GLN A 362 -15.34 45.07 17.66
C GLN A 362 -14.89 43.76 17.00
N GLN A 363 -14.71 43.82 15.70
CA GLN A 363 -14.04 42.79 14.91
C GLN A 363 -12.90 43.41 14.11
N GLU A 364 -11.84 42.69 13.97
CA GLU A 364 -10.71 43.03 13.10
C GLU A 364 -10.17 41.77 12.40
N THR A 365 -9.19 41.93 11.53
CA THR A 365 -8.46 40.83 10.94
C THR A 365 -7.00 40.84 11.36
N VAL A 366 -6.44 39.69 11.53
CA VAL A 366 -5.00 39.48 11.76
C VAL A 366 -4.42 38.64 10.63
N THR A 367 -3.16 38.91 10.34
CA THR A 367 -2.45 38.19 9.26
C THR A 367 -1.76 36.94 9.80
N VAL A 368 -1.95 35.84 9.13
CA VAL A 368 -1.34 34.53 9.47
C VAL A 368 -0.72 33.92 8.23
N GLU A 369 0.53 33.47 8.35
CA GLU A 369 1.24 32.75 7.29
C GLU A 369 0.51 31.47 6.92
N ASN A 370 0.38 31.19 5.62
CA ASN A 370 -0.19 29.96 5.10
C ASN A 370 0.72 28.75 5.31
N ASN A 371 2.02 28.94 5.09
CA ASN A 371 3.04 27.96 5.41
C ASN A 371 4.34 28.66 5.85
N PRO A 372 4.80 28.47 7.09
CA PRO A 372 6.02 29.13 7.58
C PRO A 372 7.32 28.61 6.94
N VAL A 373 7.27 27.46 6.23
CA VAL A 373 8.43 26.89 5.53
C VAL A 373 8.50 27.36 4.07
N ASP A 374 7.35 27.73 3.49
CA ASP A 374 7.24 28.21 2.11
C ASP A 374 6.68 29.64 2.07
N PRO A 375 7.55 30.68 1.99
CA PRO A 375 7.09 32.06 1.86
C PRO A 375 6.23 32.33 0.61
N ALA A 376 6.36 31.50 -0.44
CA ALA A 376 5.56 31.65 -1.65
C ALA A 376 4.09 31.26 -1.44
N ALA A 377 3.78 30.48 -0.39
CA ALA A 377 2.41 30.18 0.01
C ALA A 377 1.63 31.40 0.48
N GLY A 378 2.32 32.53 0.79
CA GLY A 378 1.71 33.79 1.17
C GLY A 378 1.05 33.75 2.55
N GLU A 379 0.15 34.70 2.75
CA GLU A 379 -0.53 34.96 4.03
C GLU A 379 -2.05 34.99 3.82
N ARG A 380 -2.81 34.83 4.91
CA ARG A 380 -4.26 34.99 4.93
C ARG A 380 -4.69 35.90 6.06
N GLN A 381 -5.85 36.55 5.88
CA GLN A 381 -6.53 37.32 6.89
C GLN A 381 -7.48 36.42 7.70
N VAL A 382 -7.33 36.44 9.02
CA VAL A 382 -8.15 35.65 9.95
C VAL A 382 -8.95 36.60 10.83
N PRO A 383 -10.30 36.45 10.92
CA PRO A 383 -11.12 37.26 11.81
C PRO A 383 -10.72 37.08 13.27
N PHE A 384 -10.75 38.19 14.03
CA PHE A 384 -10.45 38.23 15.44
C PHE A 384 -11.47 39.09 16.18
N SER A 385 -12.00 38.59 17.28
CA SER A 385 -12.96 39.30 18.12
C SER A 385 -12.71 39.04 19.61
N ARG A 386 -13.62 39.54 20.45
CA ARG A 386 -13.57 39.36 21.90
C ARG A 386 -13.65 37.90 22.33
N HIS A 387 -14.41 37.07 21.60
CA HIS A 387 -14.68 35.69 21.95
C HIS A 387 -13.99 34.74 20.96
N LEU A 388 -13.19 33.84 21.50
CA LEU A 388 -12.41 32.87 20.77
C LEU A 388 -12.68 31.47 21.32
N TYR A 389 -12.23 30.44 20.58
CA TYR A 389 -12.04 29.09 21.13
C TYR A 389 -10.58 28.72 21.10
N ILE A 390 -10.13 28.06 22.15
CA ILE A 390 -8.77 27.48 22.29
C ILE A 390 -8.89 25.99 22.68
N GLU A 391 -7.81 25.23 22.59
CA GLU A 391 -7.78 23.88 23.13
C GLU A 391 -7.92 23.86 24.65
N ALA A 392 -8.69 22.90 25.17
CA ALA A 392 -8.84 22.69 26.61
C ALA A 392 -7.50 22.53 27.32
N ASP A 393 -6.52 21.88 26.67
CA ASP A 393 -5.17 21.64 27.21
C ASP A 393 -4.28 22.90 27.22
N ASP A 394 -4.72 23.99 26.59
CA ASP A 394 -4.03 25.28 26.64
C ASP A 394 -4.29 26.04 27.94
N PHE A 395 -5.15 25.53 28.82
CA PHE A 395 -5.44 26.12 30.12
C PHE A 395 -5.33 25.09 31.25
N LEU A 396 -4.69 25.49 32.34
CA LEU A 396 -4.71 24.78 33.63
C LEU A 396 -4.95 25.78 34.76
N GLU A 397 -5.96 25.52 35.61
CA GLU A 397 -6.20 26.34 36.79
C GLU A 397 -5.06 26.24 37.80
N THR A 398 -4.54 25.03 38.01
CA THR A 398 -3.36 24.79 38.84
C THR A 398 -2.22 24.30 37.96
N PRO A 399 -1.18 25.14 37.77
CA PRO A 399 -0.09 24.80 36.85
C PRO A 399 0.78 23.67 37.39
N ILE A 400 1.18 22.77 36.46
CA ILE A 400 2.20 21.76 36.72
C ILE A 400 3.60 22.32 36.42
N PRO A 401 4.69 21.73 36.94
CA PRO A 401 6.04 22.14 36.63
C PRO A 401 6.33 22.25 35.15
N LYS A 402 6.93 23.33 34.70
CA LYS A 402 7.27 23.65 33.30
C LYS A 402 6.07 23.90 32.37
N TYR A 403 4.85 24.05 32.89
CA TYR A 403 3.72 24.45 32.08
C TYR A 403 3.89 25.89 31.58
N LYS A 404 3.80 26.10 30.29
CA LYS A 404 4.07 27.39 29.63
C LYS A 404 2.84 27.99 28.94
N ARG A 405 1.65 27.47 29.23
CA ARG A 405 0.38 27.91 28.65
C ARG A 405 -0.41 28.73 29.66
N LEU A 406 -1.70 28.94 29.41
CA LEU A 406 -2.54 29.82 30.23
C LEU A 406 -2.83 29.22 31.62
N THR A 407 -2.62 30.05 32.63
CA THR A 407 -3.00 29.80 34.03
C THR A 407 -3.34 31.10 34.70
N PRO A 408 -4.28 31.19 35.66
CA PRO A 408 -4.62 32.42 36.35
C PRO A 408 -3.40 33.12 36.97
N GLY A 409 -3.20 34.40 36.64
CA GLY A 409 -2.04 35.17 37.09
C GLY A 409 -0.69 34.71 36.56
N GLY A 410 -0.66 33.77 35.60
CA GLY A 410 0.54 33.24 35.01
C GLY A 410 1.22 34.12 33.97
N GLN A 411 2.09 33.52 33.19
CA GLN A 411 2.86 34.20 32.16
C GLN A 411 2.00 34.54 30.94
N GLU A 412 2.46 35.58 30.20
CA GLU A 412 1.86 35.96 28.93
C GLU A 412 2.07 34.83 27.87
N CYS A 413 1.03 34.55 27.10
CA CYS A 413 1.04 33.65 25.95
C CYS A 413 0.72 34.41 24.66
N ARG A 414 1.18 33.90 23.52
CA ARG A 414 0.82 34.46 22.21
C ARG A 414 -0.38 33.76 21.64
N LEU A 415 -1.36 34.51 21.22
CA LEU A 415 -2.33 34.03 20.22
C LEU A 415 -1.66 34.16 18.84
N LYS A 416 -1.55 33.03 18.11
CA LYS A 416 -0.82 32.96 16.84
C LYS A 416 -1.27 34.04 15.86
N GLY A 417 -0.35 34.92 15.45
CA GLY A 417 -0.63 36.02 14.54
C GLY A 417 -1.44 37.19 15.10
N ALA A 418 -1.94 37.09 16.35
CA ALA A 418 -2.80 38.12 16.95
C ALA A 418 -2.08 38.89 18.05
N TYR A 419 -2.35 38.65 19.30
CA TYR A 419 -1.90 39.44 20.44
C TYR A 419 -1.26 38.59 21.53
N LEU A 420 -0.58 39.24 22.45
CA LEU A 420 -0.23 38.69 23.76
C LEU A 420 -1.44 38.75 24.67
N ILE A 421 -1.66 37.66 25.39
CA ILE A 421 -2.75 37.55 26.38
C ILE A 421 -2.21 37.04 27.71
N ARG A 422 -2.86 37.48 28.80
CA ARG A 422 -2.63 36.97 30.14
C ARG A 422 -3.94 36.50 30.75
N CYS A 423 -3.94 35.29 31.30
CA CYS A 423 -5.13 34.73 31.94
C CYS A 423 -5.34 35.42 33.31
N THR A 424 -6.58 35.86 33.52
CA THR A 424 -7.06 36.47 34.79
C THR A 424 -7.90 35.53 35.63
N GLY A 425 -8.53 34.50 34.99
CA GLY A 425 -9.39 33.55 35.68
C GLY A 425 -10.12 32.61 34.73
N CYS A 426 -11.08 31.88 35.27
CA CYS A 426 -11.95 31.02 34.50
C CYS A 426 -13.34 30.98 35.07
N VAL A 427 -14.34 30.55 34.25
CA VAL A 427 -15.70 30.26 34.65
C VAL A 427 -15.93 28.76 34.60
N LYS A 428 -16.58 28.21 35.61
CA LYS A 428 -16.90 26.77 35.70
C LYS A 428 -18.43 26.53 35.66
N ASN A 429 -18.78 25.38 35.15
CA ASN A 429 -20.16 24.89 35.23
C ASN A 429 -20.45 24.29 36.63
N GLU A 430 -21.68 23.82 36.83
CA GLU A 430 -22.12 23.17 38.08
C GLU A 430 -21.34 21.89 38.40
N ALA A 431 -20.79 21.23 37.40
CA ALA A 431 -19.95 20.02 37.55
C ALA A 431 -18.49 20.38 37.92
N GLY A 432 -18.10 21.66 37.97
CA GLY A 432 -16.77 22.12 38.27
C GLY A 432 -15.83 22.12 37.06
N GLU A 433 -16.33 21.86 35.85
CA GLU A 433 -15.55 21.88 34.61
C GLU A 433 -15.38 23.31 34.09
N VAL A 434 -14.22 23.62 33.55
CA VAL A 434 -13.93 24.94 32.97
C VAL A 434 -14.65 25.08 31.63
N VAL A 435 -15.54 26.03 31.52
CA VAL A 435 -16.32 26.33 30.31
C VAL A 435 -15.88 27.62 29.62
N GLU A 436 -15.19 28.52 30.33
CA GLU A 436 -14.69 29.75 29.76
C GLU A 436 -13.39 30.18 30.48
N VAL A 437 -12.39 30.61 29.71
CA VAL A 437 -11.14 31.18 30.19
C VAL A 437 -11.20 32.70 30.00
N LEU A 438 -10.89 33.46 31.03
CA LEU A 438 -10.89 34.92 31.01
C LEU A 438 -9.47 35.44 30.88
N CYS A 439 -9.23 36.29 29.89
CA CYS A 439 -7.90 36.86 29.61
C CYS A 439 -8.00 38.37 29.36
N GLU A 440 -6.89 39.05 29.58
CA GLU A 440 -6.65 40.41 29.08
C GLU A 440 -5.60 40.36 27.97
N TYR A 441 -5.75 41.18 26.93
CA TYR A 441 -4.77 41.31 25.86
C TYR A 441 -3.95 42.58 26.02
N ASP A 442 -2.73 42.56 25.45
CA ASP A 442 -1.89 43.72 25.29
C ASP A 442 -2.17 44.37 23.92
N PRO A 443 -2.83 45.56 23.88
CA PRO A 443 -3.19 46.21 22.61
C PRO A 443 -2.00 46.57 21.71
N GLU A 444 -0.81 46.79 22.32
CA GLU A 444 0.40 47.19 21.59
C GLU A 444 1.16 45.98 21.02
N SER A 445 0.66 44.75 21.26
CA SER A 445 1.32 43.49 20.85
C SER A 445 0.77 42.89 19.57
N LYS A 446 0.10 43.66 18.70
CA LYS A 446 -0.44 43.15 17.43
C LYS A 446 0.64 42.44 16.62
N GLY A 447 0.32 41.23 16.12
CA GLY A 447 1.30 40.34 15.49
C GLY A 447 2.02 39.40 16.49
N GLY A 448 1.67 39.48 17.79
CA GLY A 448 2.19 38.56 18.83
C GLY A 448 3.55 38.94 19.42
N ASN A 449 4.07 40.16 19.15
CA ASN A 449 5.32 40.64 19.73
C ASN A 449 5.06 41.87 20.60
N PRO A 450 5.69 41.97 21.80
CA PRO A 450 5.51 43.11 22.66
C PRO A 450 6.26 44.34 22.10
N ALA A 451 5.62 45.54 22.18
CA ALA A 451 6.22 46.78 21.68
C ALA A 451 7.49 47.17 22.43
N ASP A 452 7.61 46.81 23.70
CA ASP A 452 8.78 47.09 24.55
C ASP A 452 9.95 46.10 24.38
N GLY A 453 9.83 45.12 23.51
CA GLY A 453 10.88 44.12 23.24
C GLY A 453 11.11 43.11 24.36
N ARG A 454 10.25 43.04 25.39
CA ARG A 454 10.39 42.06 26.47
C ARG A 454 10.30 40.62 25.93
N LYS A 455 10.97 39.68 26.56
CA LYS A 455 10.96 38.28 26.20
C LYS A 455 9.68 37.59 26.72
N VAL A 456 8.82 37.16 25.81
CA VAL A 456 7.66 36.34 26.15
C VAL A 456 8.09 34.91 26.43
N LYS A 457 7.78 34.40 27.63
CA LYS A 457 8.18 33.06 28.08
C LYS A 457 7.09 32.00 27.82
N GLY A 458 5.84 32.43 27.62
CA GLY A 458 4.71 31.57 27.36
C GLY A 458 4.69 30.99 25.94
N ALA A 459 3.89 29.96 25.73
CA ALA A 459 3.72 29.30 24.44
C ALA A 459 2.95 30.17 23.46
N THR A 460 3.08 29.87 22.19
CA THR A 460 2.16 30.32 21.15
C THR A 460 0.99 29.36 21.09
N ILE A 461 -0.23 29.87 21.19
CA ILE A 461 -1.51 29.12 21.21
C ILE A 461 -2.22 29.39 19.88
N HIS A 462 -2.73 28.38 19.24
CA HIS A 462 -3.65 28.54 18.13
C HIS A 462 -5.08 28.74 18.66
N TRP A 463 -5.92 29.35 17.84
CA TRP A 463 -7.27 29.78 18.24
C TRP A 463 -8.16 29.90 17.02
N VAL A 464 -9.47 29.93 17.23
CA VAL A 464 -10.43 30.30 16.20
C VAL A 464 -11.40 31.35 16.76
N ASP A 465 -11.87 32.26 15.90
CA ASP A 465 -12.84 33.28 16.30
C ASP A 465 -14.22 32.66 16.45
N ALA A 466 -14.86 32.86 17.60
CA ALA A 466 -16.12 32.18 17.92
C ALA A 466 -17.30 32.57 17.02
N ALA A 467 -17.24 33.75 16.38
CA ALA A 467 -18.33 34.24 15.52
C ALA A 467 -18.22 33.69 14.08
N THR A 468 -17.01 33.34 13.64
CA THR A 468 -16.72 32.99 12.24
C THR A 468 -16.17 31.58 12.04
N ALA A 469 -15.82 30.88 13.11
CA ALA A 469 -15.36 29.50 13.06
C ALA A 469 -16.47 28.59 12.50
N ALA A 470 -16.07 27.67 11.63
CA ALA A 470 -16.98 26.62 11.15
C ALA A 470 -16.91 25.40 12.07
N ASP A 471 -18.07 24.85 12.38
CA ASP A 471 -18.15 23.57 13.08
C ASP A 471 -17.67 22.44 12.17
N ALA A 472 -16.88 21.53 12.71
CA ALA A 472 -16.37 20.37 12.00
C ALA A 472 -16.49 19.10 12.85
N GLU A 473 -16.95 18.02 12.23
CA GLU A 473 -16.88 16.69 12.85
C GLU A 473 -15.45 16.16 12.74
N VAL A 474 -14.84 15.85 13.87
CA VAL A 474 -13.50 15.25 13.92
C VAL A 474 -13.63 13.77 14.24
N ARG A 475 -13.27 12.93 13.25
CA ARG A 475 -13.26 11.47 13.42
C ARG A 475 -11.84 11.01 13.74
N LEU A 476 -11.63 10.60 14.98
CA LEU A 476 -10.38 10.02 15.43
C LEU A 476 -10.41 8.53 15.11
N CYS A 477 -9.65 8.09 14.11
CA CYS A 477 -9.60 6.69 13.72
C CYS A 477 -8.25 6.10 14.08
N LEU A 478 -8.27 4.93 14.73
CA LEU A 478 -7.13 4.03 14.78
C LEU A 478 -7.19 3.11 13.54
N LEU A 479 -6.02 2.79 12.97
CA LEU A 479 -5.94 1.73 11.97
C LEU A 479 -6.27 0.38 12.63
N TYR A 480 -6.92 -0.51 11.86
CA TYR A 480 -7.09 -1.89 12.31
C TYR A 480 -5.72 -2.55 12.45
N THR A 481 -5.32 -2.76 13.69
CA THR A 481 -4.11 -3.49 14.05
C THR A 481 -4.42 -4.97 14.26
N SER A 482 -3.44 -5.84 14.12
CA SER A 482 -3.58 -7.22 14.60
C SER A 482 -3.82 -7.16 16.11
N PRO A 483 -4.91 -7.74 16.66
CA PRO A 483 -5.17 -7.66 18.09
C PRO A 483 -4.02 -8.31 18.86
N SER A 484 -3.28 -7.52 19.62
CA SER A 484 -2.47 -8.01 20.72
C SER A 484 -3.42 -8.44 21.86
N PRO A 485 -3.08 -9.45 22.65
CA PRO A 485 -3.90 -9.81 23.83
C PRO A 485 -4.09 -8.68 24.84
N ARG A 486 -3.35 -7.57 24.72
CA ARG A 486 -3.48 -6.36 25.55
C ARG A 486 -4.41 -5.29 24.96
N ASP A 487 -4.75 -5.39 23.66
CA ASP A 487 -5.51 -4.36 22.93
C ASP A 487 -7.01 -4.67 22.87
N VAL A 488 -7.46 -5.77 23.48
CA VAL A 488 -8.89 -6.17 23.47
C VAL A 488 -9.74 -5.29 24.39
N GLU A 489 -9.14 -4.58 25.33
CA GLU A 489 -9.86 -3.68 26.24
C GLU A 489 -10.10 -2.28 25.67
N ASP A 490 -9.38 -1.86 24.62
CA ASP A 490 -9.49 -0.54 24.00
C ASP A 490 -10.35 -0.52 22.70
N LEU A 491 -10.96 -1.63 22.33
CA LEU A 491 -11.79 -1.78 21.12
C LEU A 491 -13.29 -1.47 21.37
N VAL A 492 -13.59 -0.59 22.30
CA VAL A 492 -14.93 -0.03 22.44
C VAL A 492 -14.92 1.40 21.88
N CYS A 493 -15.28 1.53 20.62
CA CYS A 493 -15.75 2.79 20.02
C CYS A 493 -17.16 2.56 19.50
#